data_44418b6b4403b5d921c28eb2d7dbffba
#
_entry.id   44418b6b4403b5d921c28eb2d7dbffba
#
_cell.length_a   1.000
_cell.length_b   1.000
_cell.length_c   1.000
_cell.angle_alpha   90.00
_cell.angle_beta   90.00
_cell.angle_gamma   90.00
#
_symmetry.space_group_name_H-M   'P 1'
#
loop_
_entity.id
_entity.type
_entity.pdbx_description
1 polymer ?
#
loop_
_entity_poly.entity_id
_entity_poly.type
_entity_poly.pdbx_seq_one_letter_code
_entity_poly.pdbx_strand_id
1 'polypeptide(L)'
;LAEQLGPTTTVIRGPLARASLRLAVIPHLSFAQRFAWVDEFLRTVNGSGIIYGLTVATVQQLAAFLQERGHDVEPYTGQTPPDVREVIEVRLRADSIKAVVATSALGMGYDKPDLAFCIHVGSPDSPVSYYQQVGRAGRALDSAVGVLLPADESDRQVWDWFATATLPDPDMAQSLLALLADGPRKTAELVDELARSKGKVEVLLKQLQVDGAVDKRGTQWVATGQPWVFDTQKYQRIVALREHEAAIMADYAAGRQCLMCLLTEALDDPGAAPCG
;
A
#
# COMPACT_ATOMS: atom_id res chain seq x y z
N LEU A 1 -6.75 -2.38 -19.44
CA LEU A 1 -6.38 -1.02 -19.92
C LEU A 1 -6.55 -0.91 -21.44
N ALA A 2 -5.96 -1.78 -22.27
CA ALA A 2 -6.09 -1.73 -23.72
C ALA A 2 -7.57 -1.84 -24.16
N GLU A 3 -8.33 -2.74 -23.56
CA GLU A 3 -9.77 -2.88 -23.82
C GLU A 3 -10.58 -1.63 -23.44
N GLN A 4 -10.16 -0.92 -22.39
CA GLN A 4 -10.83 0.32 -21.94
C GLN A 4 -10.47 1.53 -22.82
N LEU A 5 -9.25 1.54 -23.38
CA LEU A 5 -8.75 2.65 -24.22
C LEU A 5 -9.14 2.50 -25.70
N GLY A 6 -9.66 1.34 -26.09
CA GLY A 6 -10.19 1.08 -27.43
C GLY A 6 -9.20 0.44 -28.40
N PRO A 7 -9.69 -0.01 -29.58
CA PRO A 7 -8.96 -0.88 -30.50
C PRO A 7 -7.77 -0.23 -31.22
N THR A 8 -7.65 1.10 -31.15
CA THR A 8 -6.54 1.85 -31.77
C THR A 8 -5.35 2.05 -30.84
N THR A 9 -5.42 1.51 -29.62
CA THR A 9 -4.37 1.68 -28.61
C THR A 9 -3.16 0.82 -28.95
N THR A 10 -2.00 1.44 -29.10
CA THR A 10 -0.72 0.75 -29.20
C THR A 10 -0.20 0.42 -27.80
N VAL A 11 0.00 -0.87 -27.51
CA VAL A 11 0.58 -1.34 -26.26
C VAL A 11 2.06 -1.59 -26.45
N ILE A 12 2.91 -0.84 -25.73
CA ILE A 12 4.36 -1.03 -25.68
C ILE A 12 4.69 -1.58 -24.30
N ARG A 13 5.22 -2.80 -24.23
CA ARG A 13 5.65 -3.45 -22.99
C ARG A 13 7.17 -3.60 -22.99
N GLY A 14 7.81 -3.09 -21.92
CA GLY A 14 9.21 -3.42 -21.61
C GLY A 14 9.28 -4.55 -20.58
N PRO A 15 10.46 -5.17 -20.39
CA PRO A 15 10.65 -6.16 -19.35
C PRO A 15 10.43 -5.53 -17.95
N LEU A 16 9.73 -6.25 -17.08
CA LEU A 16 9.54 -5.82 -15.68
C LEU A 16 10.74 -6.21 -14.82
N ALA A 17 11.44 -7.29 -15.17
CA ALA A 17 12.64 -7.70 -14.47
C ALA A 17 13.77 -6.67 -14.61
N ARG A 18 14.47 -6.39 -13.51
CA ARG A 18 15.62 -5.48 -13.49
C ARG A 18 16.86 -6.20 -13.01
N ALA A 19 17.92 -6.16 -13.82
CA ALA A 19 19.21 -6.76 -13.48
C ALA A 19 19.87 -6.09 -12.26
N SER A 20 19.58 -4.80 -12.00
CA SER A 20 20.12 -4.06 -10.87
C SER A 20 19.44 -4.38 -9.53
N LEU A 21 18.26 -4.99 -9.53
CA LEU A 21 17.49 -5.24 -8.31
C LEU A 21 17.61 -6.69 -7.85
N ARG A 22 18.23 -6.89 -6.70
CA ARG A 22 18.35 -8.19 -6.04
C ARG A 22 17.26 -8.31 -4.97
N LEU A 23 16.46 -9.37 -5.04
CA LEU A 23 15.35 -9.63 -4.13
C LEU A 23 15.73 -10.72 -3.13
N ALA A 24 15.34 -10.53 -1.86
CA ALA A 24 15.53 -11.50 -0.80
C ALA A 24 14.32 -11.55 0.13
N VAL A 25 14.09 -12.71 0.73
CA VAL A 25 13.12 -12.91 1.81
C VAL A 25 13.86 -13.47 3.00
N ILE A 26 13.58 -12.96 4.19
CA ILE A 26 14.11 -13.48 5.46
C ILE A 26 12.92 -13.86 6.33
N PRO A 27 12.47 -15.12 6.22
CA PRO A 27 11.29 -15.61 6.92
C PRO A 27 11.59 -15.93 8.40
N HIS A 28 10.52 -16.17 9.15
CA HIS A 28 10.56 -16.72 10.53
C HIS A 28 11.24 -15.83 11.57
N LEU A 29 11.28 -14.52 11.35
CA LEU A 29 11.74 -13.57 12.34
C LEU A 29 10.57 -13.11 13.22
N SER A 30 10.76 -13.12 14.55
CA SER A 30 9.84 -12.46 15.46
C SER A 30 9.81 -10.94 15.23
N PHE A 31 8.84 -10.25 15.81
CA PHE A 31 8.73 -8.80 15.69
C PHE A 31 10.03 -8.08 16.08
N ALA A 32 10.61 -8.42 17.23
CA ALA A 32 11.87 -7.83 17.72
C ALA A 32 13.07 -8.19 16.82
N GLN A 33 13.12 -9.41 16.31
CA GLN A 33 14.19 -9.83 15.40
C GLN A 33 14.16 -9.12 14.07
N ARG A 34 12.98 -8.79 13.52
CA ARG A 34 12.88 -7.98 12.31
C ARG A 34 13.45 -6.58 12.52
N PHE A 35 13.16 -5.93 13.65
CA PHE A 35 13.71 -4.62 14.00
C PHE A 35 15.23 -4.68 14.17
N ALA A 36 15.74 -5.68 14.89
CA ALA A 36 17.16 -5.89 15.08
C ALA A 36 17.88 -6.19 13.75
N TRP A 37 17.25 -6.93 12.84
CA TRP A 37 17.79 -7.18 11.51
C TRP A 37 17.90 -5.90 10.70
N VAL A 38 16.90 -5.02 10.76
CA VAL A 38 16.95 -3.72 10.08
C VAL A 38 18.07 -2.84 10.65
N ASP A 39 18.24 -2.79 11.98
CA ASP A 39 19.33 -2.06 12.63
C ASP A 39 20.69 -2.54 12.10
N GLU A 40 20.95 -3.84 12.10
CA GLU A 40 22.22 -4.42 11.64
C GLU A 40 22.43 -4.15 10.13
N PHE A 41 21.38 -4.33 9.31
CA PHE A 41 21.45 -4.05 7.87
C PHE A 41 21.83 -2.59 7.59
N LEU A 42 21.23 -1.63 8.29
CA LEU A 42 21.52 -0.21 8.11
C LEU A 42 22.96 0.18 8.47
N ARG A 43 23.63 -0.58 9.35
CA ARG A 43 25.04 -0.38 9.70
C ARG A 43 25.98 -0.82 8.58
N THR A 44 25.56 -1.77 7.76
CA THR A 44 26.42 -2.41 6.76
C THR A 44 26.17 -1.91 5.33
N VAL A 45 24.94 -1.50 5.03
CA VAL A 45 24.58 -1.04 3.68
C VAL A 45 25.05 0.38 3.42
N ASN A 46 25.60 0.64 2.22
CA ASN A 46 25.89 1.98 1.75
C ASN A 46 24.67 2.62 1.08
N GLY A 47 24.63 3.96 1.05
CA GLY A 47 23.54 4.72 0.45
C GLY A 47 22.30 4.85 1.32
N SER A 48 21.26 5.43 0.75
CA SER A 48 19.97 5.67 1.40
C SER A 48 18.88 4.75 0.84
N GLY A 49 17.78 4.59 1.58
CA GLY A 49 16.69 3.73 1.15
C GLY A 49 15.35 4.02 1.82
N ILE A 50 14.40 3.13 1.55
CA ILE A 50 13.05 3.19 2.13
C ILE A 50 12.78 1.89 2.90
N ILE A 51 12.18 2.01 4.07
CA ILE A 51 11.73 0.89 4.88
C ILE A 51 10.21 0.99 5.01
N TYR A 52 9.49 0.08 4.40
CA TYR A 52 8.04 0.05 4.45
C TYR A 52 7.54 -0.77 5.63
N GLY A 53 6.56 -0.23 6.36
CA GLY A 53 5.77 -0.94 7.36
C GLY A 53 4.30 -0.95 6.98
N LEU A 54 3.58 -2.01 7.34
CA LEU A 54 2.17 -2.17 6.97
C LEU A 54 1.24 -1.19 7.69
N THR A 55 1.58 -0.82 8.92
CA THR A 55 0.75 0.04 9.76
C THR A 55 1.49 1.29 10.25
N VAL A 56 0.74 2.33 10.57
CA VAL A 56 1.28 3.56 11.18
C VAL A 56 2.03 3.22 12.47
N ALA A 57 1.49 2.33 13.29
CA ALA A 57 2.11 1.92 14.56
C ALA A 57 3.48 1.25 14.32
N THR A 58 3.57 0.31 13.38
CA THR A 58 4.85 -0.34 13.02
C THR A 58 5.88 0.68 12.54
N VAL A 59 5.48 1.63 11.69
CA VAL A 59 6.36 2.69 11.18
C VAL A 59 6.90 3.57 12.31
N GLN A 60 6.03 4.00 13.21
CA GLN A 60 6.43 4.85 14.35
C GLN A 60 7.35 4.10 15.32
N GLN A 61 7.03 2.86 15.66
CA GLN A 61 7.84 2.04 16.57
C GLN A 61 9.21 1.72 15.97
N LEU A 62 9.26 1.36 14.68
CA LEU A 62 10.53 1.06 14.01
C LEU A 62 11.39 2.32 13.86
N ALA A 63 10.82 3.45 13.48
CA ALA A 63 11.56 4.71 13.38
C ALA A 63 12.16 5.11 14.73
N ALA A 64 11.36 5.10 15.80
CA ALA A 64 11.85 5.39 17.16
C ALA A 64 12.98 4.45 17.60
N PHE A 65 12.80 3.14 17.39
CA PHE A 65 13.80 2.12 17.69
C PHE A 65 15.13 2.37 16.95
N LEU A 66 15.08 2.74 15.66
CA LEU A 66 16.27 2.99 14.86
C LEU A 66 16.94 4.31 15.25
N GLN A 67 16.17 5.35 15.57
CA GLN A 67 16.68 6.65 16.05
C GLN A 67 17.40 6.50 17.39
N GLU A 68 16.85 5.73 18.34
CA GLU A 68 17.53 5.41 19.62
C GLU A 68 18.86 4.67 19.42
N ARG A 69 19.05 3.98 18.30
CA ARG A 69 20.29 3.30 17.92
C ARG A 69 21.25 4.15 17.10
N GLY A 70 20.94 5.42 16.90
CA GLY A 70 21.79 6.39 16.23
C GLY A 70 21.66 6.43 14.71
N HIS A 71 20.62 5.81 14.14
CA HIS A 71 20.34 5.96 12.71
C HIS A 71 19.57 7.26 12.42
N ASP A 72 19.98 8.00 11.40
CA ASP A 72 19.24 9.15 10.90
C ASP A 72 18.12 8.69 9.97
N VAL A 73 16.97 8.43 10.53
CA VAL A 73 15.76 7.96 9.83
C VAL A 73 14.55 8.80 10.22
N GLU A 74 13.58 8.94 9.31
CA GLU A 74 12.36 9.71 9.53
C GLU A 74 11.11 8.88 9.28
N PRO A 75 10.09 8.95 10.16
CA PRO A 75 8.79 8.31 9.92
C PRO A 75 7.96 9.11 8.90
N TYR A 76 7.32 8.40 7.96
CA TYR A 76 6.47 8.99 6.94
C TYR A 76 5.17 8.20 6.79
N THR A 77 4.05 8.79 7.17
CA THR A 77 2.74 8.12 7.17
C THR A 77 1.65 9.01 6.57
N GLY A 78 0.46 8.47 6.41
CA GLY A 78 -0.72 9.25 6.00
C GLY A 78 -1.06 10.39 6.97
N GLN A 79 -0.59 10.31 8.22
CA GLN A 79 -0.82 11.32 9.27
C GLN A 79 0.30 12.39 9.32
N THR A 80 1.41 12.20 8.62
CA THR A 80 2.51 13.19 8.56
C THR A 80 2.01 14.44 7.84
N PRO A 81 2.15 15.65 8.43
CA PRO A 81 1.76 16.91 7.79
C PRO A 81 2.44 17.13 6.44
N PRO A 82 1.77 17.80 5.46
CA PRO A 82 2.30 17.97 4.11
C PRO A 82 3.65 18.69 4.06
N ASP A 83 3.82 19.73 4.85
CA ASP A 83 5.07 20.49 4.97
C ASP A 83 6.23 19.64 5.52
N VAL A 84 5.95 18.80 6.51
CA VAL A 84 6.93 17.85 7.07
C VAL A 84 7.29 16.77 6.03
N ARG A 85 6.31 16.28 5.24
CA ARG A 85 6.58 15.32 4.16
C ARG A 85 7.55 15.89 3.14
N GLU A 86 7.33 17.13 2.71
CA GLU A 86 8.22 17.80 1.75
C GLU A 86 9.66 17.89 2.28
N VAL A 87 9.84 18.24 3.55
CA VAL A 87 11.16 18.26 4.18
C VAL A 87 11.82 16.88 4.19
N ILE A 88 11.10 15.85 4.58
CA ILE A 88 11.61 14.46 4.59
C ILE A 88 12.01 14.02 3.18
N GLU A 89 11.19 14.29 2.18
CA GLU A 89 11.46 13.94 0.79
C GLU A 89 12.69 14.66 0.24
N VAL A 90 12.87 15.93 0.57
CA VAL A 90 14.08 16.70 0.21
C VAL A 90 15.32 16.11 0.89
N ARG A 91 15.26 15.80 2.19
CA ARG A 91 16.38 15.20 2.94
C ARG A 91 16.77 13.83 2.38
N LEU A 92 15.78 12.98 2.05
CA LEU A 92 16.06 11.68 1.43
C LEU A 92 16.68 11.85 0.03
N ARG A 93 16.18 12.79 -0.78
CA ARG A 93 16.72 13.07 -2.12
C ARG A 93 18.15 13.58 -2.08
N ALA A 94 18.51 14.33 -1.05
CA ALA A 94 19.85 14.88 -0.83
C ALA A 94 20.81 13.91 -0.09
N ASP A 95 20.42 12.66 0.17
CA ASP A 95 21.17 11.70 0.98
C ASP A 95 21.55 12.20 2.38
N SER A 96 20.80 13.16 2.91
CA SER A 96 21.00 13.72 4.25
C SER A 96 20.29 12.96 5.37
N ILE A 97 19.61 11.89 5.03
CA ILE A 97 19.10 10.87 5.97
C ILE A 97 19.37 9.47 5.42
N LYS A 98 19.54 8.50 6.32
CA LYS A 98 19.84 7.11 5.97
C LYS A 98 18.63 6.41 5.34
N ALA A 99 17.46 6.60 5.90
CA ALA A 99 16.24 6.02 5.37
C ALA A 99 14.98 6.77 5.80
N VAL A 100 13.93 6.58 5.03
CA VAL A 100 12.57 6.90 5.45
C VAL A 100 11.86 5.60 5.84
N VAL A 101 11.28 5.58 7.04
CA VAL A 101 10.41 4.49 7.50
C VAL A 101 8.97 4.89 7.17
N ALA A 102 8.35 4.23 6.20
CA ALA A 102 7.10 4.70 5.61
C ALA A 102 5.98 3.67 5.60
N THR A 103 4.73 4.12 5.61
CA THR A 103 3.62 3.33 5.08
C THR A 103 3.53 3.51 3.55
N SER A 104 2.56 2.86 2.91
CA SER A 104 2.23 3.11 1.49
C SER A 104 1.90 4.58 1.17
N ALA A 105 1.82 5.47 2.17
CA ALA A 105 1.68 6.92 1.98
C ALA A 105 2.86 7.55 1.24
N LEU A 106 4.08 7.01 1.37
CA LEU A 106 5.19 7.34 0.48
C LEU A 106 5.01 6.54 -0.82
N GLY A 107 4.02 6.98 -1.58
CA GLY A 107 3.53 6.31 -2.77
C GLY A 107 3.90 7.01 -4.07
N MET A 108 3.01 6.93 -5.06
CA MET A 108 3.20 7.52 -6.39
C MET A 108 3.62 9.00 -6.30
N GLY A 109 4.58 9.38 -7.15
CA GLY A 109 5.06 10.77 -7.24
C GLY A 109 6.43 11.02 -6.59
N TYR A 110 6.88 10.19 -5.66
CA TYR A 110 8.26 10.30 -5.15
C TYR A 110 9.20 9.51 -6.05
N ASP A 111 10.22 10.16 -6.58
CA ASP A 111 11.28 9.54 -7.39
C ASP A 111 12.66 9.93 -6.88
N LYS A 112 13.47 8.91 -6.55
CA LYS A 112 14.90 9.00 -6.24
C LYS A 112 15.55 7.78 -6.92
N PRO A 113 16.25 7.97 -8.04
CA PRO A 113 16.71 6.87 -8.88
C PRO A 113 17.86 6.07 -8.27
N ASP A 114 18.57 6.62 -7.30
CA ASP A 114 19.76 6.06 -6.64
C ASP A 114 19.46 5.50 -5.23
N LEU A 115 18.20 5.08 -4.94
CA LEU A 115 17.89 4.33 -3.73
C LEU A 115 18.62 2.98 -3.73
N ALA A 116 19.45 2.76 -2.71
CA ALA A 116 20.29 1.56 -2.60
C ALA A 116 19.50 0.34 -2.08
N PHE A 117 18.43 0.58 -1.32
CA PHE A 117 17.63 -0.50 -0.75
C PHE A 117 16.16 -0.12 -0.57
N CYS A 118 15.33 -1.16 -0.55
CA CYS A 118 13.92 -1.11 -0.16
C CYS A 118 13.62 -2.31 0.74
N ILE A 119 13.29 -2.07 2.00
CA ILE A 119 12.97 -3.13 2.98
C ILE A 119 11.48 -3.08 3.28
N HIS A 120 10.84 -4.25 3.40
CA HIS A 120 9.47 -4.39 3.88
C HIS A 120 9.46 -5.13 5.21
N VAL A 121 8.95 -4.48 6.25
CA VAL A 121 8.71 -5.07 7.57
C VAL A 121 7.24 -5.43 7.66
N GLY A 122 6.94 -6.65 7.33
CA GLY A 122 5.62 -7.18 6.98
C GLY A 122 5.38 -7.19 5.46
N SER A 123 4.61 -8.16 5.00
CA SER A 123 4.33 -8.36 3.58
C SER A 123 3.12 -7.54 3.13
N PRO A 124 3.22 -6.74 2.07
CA PRO A 124 2.05 -6.16 1.42
C PRO A 124 1.05 -7.23 0.98
N ASP A 125 -0.20 -6.84 0.83
CA ASP A 125 -1.32 -7.69 0.44
C ASP A 125 -1.39 -7.98 -1.08
N SER A 126 -0.53 -7.35 -1.88
CA SER A 126 -0.61 -7.39 -3.33
C SER A 126 0.78 -7.38 -3.97
N PRO A 127 1.06 -8.25 -4.96
CA PRO A 127 2.30 -8.23 -5.74
C PRO A 127 2.47 -6.92 -6.52
N VAL A 128 1.39 -6.28 -6.94
CA VAL A 128 1.41 -4.96 -7.60
C VAL A 128 1.95 -3.90 -6.64
N SER A 129 1.39 -3.83 -5.42
CA SER A 129 1.83 -2.90 -4.37
C SER A 129 3.30 -3.14 -4.02
N TYR A 130 3.68 -4.40 -3.82
CA TYR A 130 5.06 -4.77 -3.51
C TYR A 130 6.03 -4.36 -4.62
N TYR A 131 5.72 -4.70 -5.87
CA TYR A 131 6.55 -4.38 -7.03
C TYR A 131 6.72 -2.86 -7.21
N GLN A 132 5.64 -2.07 -7.04
CA GLN A 132 5.69 -0.61 -7.12
C GLN A 132 6.58 0.01 -6.04
N GLN A 133 6.62 -0.59 -4.85
CA GLN A 133 7.44 -0.13 -3.73
C GLN A 133 8.89 -0.57 -3.89
N VAL A 134 9.16 -1.87 -4.05
CA VAL A 134 10.51 -2.40 -4.18
C VAL A 134 11.19 -1.92 -5.45
N GLY A 135 10.44 -1.70 -6.52
CA GLY A 135 10.90 -1.18 -7.80
C GLY A 135 11.33 0.30 -7.77
N ARG A 136 11.30 0.97 -6.61
CA ARG A 136 11.90 2.29 -6.42
C ARG A 136 13.41 2.22 -6.27
N ALA A 137 13.93 1.11 -5.73
CA ALA A 137 15.36 0.90 -5.58
C ALA A 137 16.05 0.58 -6.91
N GLY A 138 17.29 0.99 -7.07
CA GLY A 138 18.18 0.60 -8.15
C GLY A 138 17.82 1.10 -9.54
N ARG A 139 17.15 2.23 -9.69
CA ARG A 139 16.81 2.78 -11.02
C ARG A 139 18.01 3.31 -11.77
N ALA A 140 18.96 3.91 -11.05
CA ALA A 140 20.20 4.44 -11.60
C ALA A 140 21.45 3.86 -10.91
N LEU A 141 21.34 2.71 -10.27
CA LEU A 141 22.43 1.98 -9.64
C LEU A 141 22.66 0.64 -10.35
N ASP A 142 23.89 0.19 -10.36
CA ASP A 142 24.24 -1.15 -10.87
C ASP A 142 23.73 -2.28 -9.96
N SER A 143 23.52 -1.97 -8.67
CA SER A 143 23.01 -2.93 -7.70
C SER A 143 22.21 -2.25 -6.60
N ALA A 144 21.02 -2.76 -6.32
CA ALA A 144 20.18 -2.39 -5.19
C ALA A 144 19.51 -3.63 -4.60
N VAL A 145 19.06 -3.53 -3.35
CA VAL A 145 18.51 -4.68 -2.62
C VAL A 145 17.06 -4.42 -2.22
N GLY A 146 16.19 -5.36 -2.55
CA GLY A 146 14.82 -5.44 -2.04
C GLY A 146 14.71 -6.59 -1.04
N VAL A 147 14.33 -6.31 0.21
CA VAL A 147 14.22 -7.34 1.25
C VAL A 147 12.82 -7.36 1.83
N LEU A 148 12.22 -8.54 1.91
CA LEU A 148 10.97 -8.77 2.63
C LEU A 148 11.26 -9.51 3.94
N LEU A 149 10.76 -8.94 5.04
CA LEU A 149 10.74 -9.54 6.38
C LEU A 149 9.27 -9.86 6.74
N PRO A 150 8.73 -11.00 6.32
CA PRO A 150 7.32 -11.31 6.53
C PRO A 150 7.01 -11.54 8.00
N ALA A 151 5.75 -11.36 8.39
CA ALA A 151 5.25 -11.51 9.74
C ALA A 151 4.19 -12.63 9.87
N ASP A 152 4.11 -13.52 8.90
CA ASP A 152 3.20 -14.67 8.86
C ASP A 152 1.76 -14.33 9.33
N GLU A 153 1.42 -14.66 10.59
CA GLU A 153 0.08 -14.45 11.14
C GLU A 153 -0.34 -12.98 11.22
N SER A 154 0.59 -12.09 11.59
CA SER A 154 0.28 -10.65 11.66
C SER A 154 -0.01 -10.05 10.28
N ASP A 155 0.68 -10.51 9.24
CA ASP A 155 0.45 -10.05 7.88
C ASP A 155 -0.93 -10.51 7.40
N ARG A 156 -1.32 -11.76 7.68
CA ARG A 156 -2.66 -12.29 7.34
C ARG A 156 -3.77 -11.48 7.99
N GLN A 157 -3.67 -11.18 9.28
CA GLN A 157 -4.67 -10.35 9.97
C GLN A 157 -4.80 -8.97 9.32
N VAL A 158 -3.70 -8.37 8.89
CA VAL A 158 -3.70 -7.08 8.17
C VAL A 158 -4.34 -7.24 6.79
N TRP A 159 -4.03 -8.29 6.05
CA TRP A 159 -4.61 -8.56 4.73
C TRP A 159 -6.12 -8.80 4.80
N ASP A 160 -6.58 -9.62 5.75
CA ASP A 160 -8.01 -9.91 5.98
C ASP A 160 -8.76 -8.61 6.29
N TRP A 161 -8.15 -7.74 7.11
CA TRP A 161 -8.73 -6.44 7.38
C TRP A 161 -8.80 -5.56 6.11
N PHE A 162 -7.72 -5.47 5.33
CA PHE A 162 -7.73 -4.70 4.08
C PHE A 162 -8.67 -5.30 3.02
N ALA A 163 -8.80 -6.61 2.97
CA ALA A 163 -9.70 -7.28 2.04
C ALA A 163 -11.15 -6.82 2.20
N THR A 164 -11.57 -6.51 3.43
CA THR A 164 -12.96 -6.17 3.77
C THR A 164 -13.18 -4.72 4.20
N ALA A 165 -12.15 -4.03 4.73
CA ALA A 165 -12.28 -2.71 5.36
C ALA A 165 -12.81 -1.60 4.43
N THR A 166 -12.62 -1.76 3.13
CA THR A 166 -13.11 -0.79 2.13
C THR A 166 -14.43 -1.19 1.49
N LEU A 167 -15.01 -2.31 1.89
CA LEU A 167 -16.34 -2.70 1.39
C LEU A 167 -17.43 -1.87 2.07
N PRO A 168 -18.49 -1.50 1.36
CA PRO A 168 -19.62 -0.83 1.99
C PRO A 168 -20.33 -1.80 2.95
N ASP A 169 -20.61 -1.31 4.14
CA ASP A 169 -21.49 -1.98 5.09
C ASP A 169 -22.95 -1.73 4.65
N PRO A 170 -23.72 -2.75 4.27
CA PRO A 170 -25.09 -2.58 3.77
C PRO A 170 -26.02 -1.91 4.78
N ASP A 171 -25.90 -2.25 6.06
CA ASP A 171 -26.77 -1.69 7.11
C ASP A 171 -26.42 -0.20 7.34
N MET A 172 -25.15 0.13 7.35
CA MET A 172 -24.69 1.50 7.44
C MET A 172 -25.11 2.31 6.20
N ALA A 173 -25.07 1.71 5.00
CA ALA A 173 -25.50 2.36 3.76
C ALA A 173 -26.99 2.67 3.79
N GLN A 174 -27.83 1.73 4.23
CA GLN A 174 -29.27 1.94 4.37
C GLN A 174 -29.58 3.04 5.39
N SER A 175 -28.88 3.04 6.53
CA SER A 175 -29.03 4.08 7.55
C SER A 175 -28.64 5.47 7.03
N LEU A 176 -27.51 5.56 6.31
CA LEU A 176 -27.06 6.80 5.70
C LEU A 176 -28.02 7.32 4.63
N LEU A 177 -28.55 6.44 3.78
CA LEU A 177 -29.53 6.81 2.75
C LEU A 177 -30.85 7.28 3.37
N ALA A 178 -31.31 6.66 4.48
CA ALA A 178 -32.48 7.10 5.21
C ALA A 178 -32.29 8.53 5.77
N LEU A 179 -31.13 8.82 6.37
CA LEU A 179 -30.83 10.17 6.85
C LEU A 179 -30.82 11.24 5.73
N LEU A 180 -30.32 10.87 4.55
CA LEU A 180 -30.32 11.75 3.37
C LEU A 180 -31.68 11.89 2.70
N ALA A 181 -32.60 10.96 2.91
CA ALA A 181 -33.99 11.09 2.45
C ALA A 181 -34.73 12.21 3.18
N ASP A 182 -34.39 12.47 4.45
CA ASP A 182 -34.95 13.58 5.24
C ASP A 182 -34.37 14.96 4.86
N GLY A 183 -33.33 14.99 4.04
CA GLY A 183 -32.73 16.22 3.51
C GLY A 183 -31.22 16.21 3.44
N PRO A 184 -30.62 17.27 2.87
CA PRO A 184 -29.16 17.40 2.76
C PRO A 184 -28.46 17.39 4.10
N ARG A 185 -27.28 16.72 4.17
CA ARG A 185 -26.44 16.64 5.38
C ARG A 185 -24.98 16.88 5.06
N LYS A 186 -24.26 17.49 6.01
CA LYS A 186 -22.79 17.56 5.96
C LYS A 186 -22.18 16.23 6.45
N THR A 187 -20.94 15.95 6.05
CA THR A 187 -20.24 14.74 6.49
C THR A 187 -20.16 14.66 8.03
N ALA A 188 -19.95 15.79 8.73
CA ALA A 188 -19.87 15.81 10.19
C ALA A 188 -21.20 15.38 10.84
N GLU A 189 -22.33 15.85 10.33
CA GLU A 189 -23.66 15.48 10.81
C GLU A 189 -23.92 13.97 10.65
N LEU A 190 -23.55 13.41 9.49
CA LEU A 190 -23.65 11.97 9.22
C LEU A 190 -22.73 11.13 10.14
N VAL A 191 -21.54 11.64 10.46
CA VAL A 191 -20.61 11.00 11.41
C VAL A 191 -21.24 10.91 12.80
N ASP A 192 -21.84 11.99 13.25
CA ASP A 192 -22.45 12.07 14.58
C ASP A 192 -23.72 11.20 14.66
N GLU A 193 -24.61 11.28 13.65
CA GLU A 193 -25.88 10.53 13.62
C GLU A 193 -25.67 9.02 13.46
N LEU A 194 -24.68 8.59 12.66
CA LEU A 194 -24.33 7.18 12.47
C LEU A 194 -23.44 6.62 13.60
N ALA A 195 -22.89 7.47 14.46
CA ALA A 195 -21.91 7.09 15.48
C ALA A 195 -20.75 6.24 14.93
N ARG A 196 -20.21 6.63 13.79
CA ARG A 196 -19.11 5.96 13.08
C ARG A 196 -17.93 6.90 12.88
N SER A 197 -16.73 6.34 12.69
CA SER A 197 -15.54 7.15 12.38
C SER A 197 -15.71 7.90 11.06
N LYS A 198 -15.19 9.12 11.00
CA LYS A 198 -15.21 9.98 9.81
C LYS A 198 -14.71 9.25 8.56
N GLY A 199 -13.61 8.49 8.67
CA GLY A 199 -13.05 7.74 7.56
C GLY A 199 -14.01 6.70 6.98
N LYS A 200 -14.75 5.96 7.82
CA LYS A 200 -15.75 4.98 7.36
C LYS A 200 -16.91 5.66 6.64
N VAL A 201 -17.40 6.79 7.19
CA VAL A 201 -18.48 7.56 6.54
C VAL A 201 -18.04 8.12 5.21
N GLU A 202 -16.83 8.70 5.12
CA GLU A 202 -16.31 9.26 3.87
C GLU A 202 -16.09 8.20 2.79
N VAL A 203 -15.59 7.01 3.15
CA VAL A 203 -15.43 5.90 2.21
C VAL A 203 -16.79 5.46 1.68
N LEU A 204 -17.78 5.26 2.57
CA LEU A 204 -19.12 4.86 2.17
C LEU A 204 -19.80 5.90 1.26
N LEU A 205 -19.70 7.18 1.61
CA LEU A 205 -20.25 8.27 0.79
C LEU A 205 -19.68 8.28 -0.63
N LYS A 206 -18.37 8.06 -0.77
CA LYS A 206 -17.70 7.97 -2.09
C LYS A 206 -18.18 6.75 -2.88
N GLN A 207 -18.38 5.60 -2.21
CA GLN A 207 -18.89 4.41 -2.86
C GLN A 207 -20.33 4.60 -3.35
N LEU A 208 -21.20 5.12 -2.48
CA LEU A 208 -22.59 5.43 -2.85
C LEU A 208 -22.69 6.49 -3.95
N GLN A 209 -21.73 7.43 -4.02
CA GLN A 209 -21.64 8.41 -5.09
C GLN A 209 -21.27 7.75 -6.42
N VAL A 210 -20.29 6.84 -6.42
CA VAL A 210 -19.91 6.06 -7.62
C VAL A 210 -21.08 5.18 -8.09
N ASP A 211 -21.82 4.60 -7.16
CA ASP A 211 -23.01 3.81 -7.46
C ASP A 211 -24.24 4.68 -7.85
N GLY A 212 -24.13 6.01 -7.80
CA GLY A 212 -25.17 6.96 -8.20
C GLY A 212 -26.29 7.18 -7.17
N ALA A 213 -26.20 6.60 -5.97
CA ALA A 213 -27.23 6.73 -4.93
C ALA A 213 -27.20 8.06 -4.19
N VAL A 214 -26.02 8.68 -4.07
CA VAL A 214 -25.84 10.00 -3.46
C VAL A 214 -25.03 10.93 -4.37
N ASP A 215 -25.19 12.23 -4.17
CA ASP A 215 -24.39 13.26 -4.85
C ASP A 215 -23.92 14.32 -3.85
N LYS A 216 -22.84 15.02 -4.20
CA LYS A 216 -22.28 16.09 -3.38
C LYS A 216 -22.63 17.45 -3.97
N ARG A 217 -23.38 18.26 -3.22
CA ARG A 217 -23.75 19.63 -3.59
C ARG A 217 -23.07 20.63 -2.64
N GLY A 218 -21.99 21.23 -3.11
CA GLY A 218 -21.16 22.11 -2.27
C GLY A 218 -20.52 21.33 -1.12
N THR A 219 -20.90 21.65 0.13
CA THR A 219 -20.41 20.96 1.34
C THR A 219 -21.35 19.88 1.86
N GLN A 220 -22.51 19.70 1.22
CA GLN A 220 -23.55 18.76 1.67
C GLN A 220 -23.70 17.59 0.72
N TRP A 221 -24.16 16.46 1.27
CA TRP A 221 -24.55 15.27 0.55
C TRP A 221 -26.07 15.20 0.43
N VAL A 222 -26.53 14.69 -0.70
CA VAL A 222 -27.97 14.53 -1.00
C VAL A 222 -28.22 13.15 -1.57
N ALA A 223 -29.35 12.54 -1.27
CA ALA A 223 -29.83 11.37 -1.98
C ALA A 223 -30.27 11.76 -3.39
N THR A 224 -29.92 10.93 -4.40
CA THR A 224 -30.34 11.15 -5.80
C THR A 224 -31.73 10.67 -6.10
N GLY A 225 -32.28 9.83 -5.21
CA GLY A 225 -33.55 9.12 -5.42
C GLY A 225 -33.40 7.82 -6.22
N GLN A 226 -32.19 7.50 -6.68
CA GLN A 226 -31.93 6.18 -7.27
C GLN A 226 -31.84 5.11 -6.17
N PRO A 227 -32.54 3.97 -6.34
CA PRO A 227 -32.47 2.87 -5.41
C PRO A 227 -31.04 2.30 -5.40
N TRP A 228 -30.47 2.17 -4.21
CA TRP A 228 -29.19 1.49 -4.05
C TRP A 228 -29.42 0.04 -3.65
N VAL A 229 -28.75 -0.85 -4.36
CA VAL A 229 -28.75 -2.29 -4.07
C VAL A 229 -27.32 -2.74 -3.86
N PHE A 230 -27.07 -3.43 -2.75
CA PHE A 230 -25.75 -4.01 -2.48
C PHE A 230 -25.45 -5.12 -3.51
N ASP A 231 -24.48 -4.85 -4.39
CA ASP A 231 -24.04 -5.82 -5.40
C ASP A 231 -23.11 -6.87 -4.77
N THR A 232 -23.71 -7.89 -4.19
CA THR A 232 -23.01 -9.01 -3.57
C THR A 232 -21.99 -9.66 -4.50
N GLN A 233 -22.32 -9.83 -5.80
CA GLN A 233 -21.41 -10.49 -6.74
C GLN A 233 -20.18 -9.62 -7.04
N LYS A 234 -20.38 -8.32 -7.22
CA LYS A 234 -19.27 -7.34 -7.39
C LYS A 234 -18.30 -7.42 -6.21
N TYR A 235 -18.81 -7.36 -4.99
CA TYR A 235 -17.98 -7.34 -3.79
C TYR A 235 -17.32 -8.69 -3.49
N GLN A 236 -18.00 -9.81 -3.74
CA GLN A 236 -17.39 -11.14 -3.66
C GLN A 236 -16.20 -11.30 -4.64
N ARG A 237 -16.31 -10.78 -5.86
CA ARG A 237 -15.20 -10.79 -6.82
C ARG A 237 -14.01 -9.94 -6.33
N ILE A 238 -14.28 -8.80 -5.72
CA ILE A 238 -13.21 -7.95 -5.15
C ILE A 238 -12.49 -8.67 -4.01
N VAL A 239 -13.22 -9.31 -3.10
CA VAL A 239 -12.63 -10.10 -2.01
C VAL A 239 -11.79 -11.25 -2.57
N ALA A 240 -12.35 -12.05 -3.47
CA ALA A 240 -11.64 -13.18 -4.08
C ALA A 240 -10.36 -12.76 -4.81
N LEU A 241 -10.37 -11.61 -5.49
CA LEU A 241 -9.16 -11.06 -6.11
C LEU A 241 -8.10 -10.71 -5.07
N ARG A 242 -8.48 -10.02 -3.98
CA ARG A 242 -7.56 -9.65 -2.90
C ARG A 242 -6.99 -10.87 -2.18
N GLU A 243 -7.81 -11.87 -1.92
CA GLU A 243 -7.37 -13.14 -1.34
C GLU A 243 -6.38 -13.87 -2.25
N HIS A 244 -6.61 -13.84 -3.57
CA HIS A 244 -5.69 -14.39 -4.56
C HIS A 244 -4.35 -13.64 -4.56
N GLU A 245 -4.36 -12.31 -4.56
CA GLU A 245 -3.15 -11.49 -4.48
C GLU A 245 -2.37 -11.73 -3.18
N ALA A 246 -3.07 -11.83 -2.05
CA ALA A 246 -2.47 -12.17 -0.76
C ALA A 246 -1.85 -13.58 -0.76
N ALA A 247 -2.47 -14.55 -1.43
CA ALA A 247 -1.90 -15.89 -1.59
C ALA A 247 -0.59 -15.87 -2.40
N ILE A 248 -0.52 -15.06 -3.47
CA ILE A 248 0.72 -14.87 -4.23
C ILE A 248 1.82 -14.26 -3.33
N MET A 249 1.47 -13.29 -2.48
CA MET A 249 2.44 -12.70 -1.54
C MET A 249 2.87 -13.68 -0.45
N ALA A 250 2.00 -14.60 -0.03
CA ALA A 250 2.38 -15.69 0.89
C ALA A 250 3.36 -16.66 0.23
N ASP A 251 3.15 -16.99 -1.05
CA ASP A 251 4.10 -17.83 -1.82
C ASP A 251 5.43 -17.11 -2.04
N TYR A 252 5.40 -15.81 -2.30
CA TYR A 252 6.59 -14.97 -2.37
C TYR A 252 7.36 -14.98 -1.05
N ALA A 253 6.67 -14.79 0.08
CA ALA A 253 7.25 -14.80 1.42
C ALA A 253 7.85 -16.16 1.80
N ALA A 254 7.36 -17.25 1.23
CA ALA A 254 7.93 -18.58 1.41
C ALA A 254 9.30 -18.77 0.72
N GLY A 255 9.66 -17.92 -0.26
CA GLY A 255 10.98 -17.91 -0.89
C GLY A 255 11.38 -19.19 -1.63
N ARG A 256 10.39 -19.96 -2.11
CA ARG A 256 10.64 -21.31 -2.68
C ARG A 256 11.07 -21.29 -4.16
N GLN A 257 10.92 -20.17 -4.82
CA GLN A 257 11.20 -20.02 -6.26
C GLN A 257 11.86 -18.66 -6.53
N CYS A 258 12.23 -18.40 -7.79
CA CYS A 258 12.78 -17.10 -8.17
C CYS A 258 11.79 -15.98 -7.88
N LEU A 259 12.17 -15.11 -6.96
CA LEU A 259 11.31 -14.02 -6.45
C LEU A 259 10.94 -13.02 -7.57
N MET A 260 11.88 -12.72 -8.46
CA MET A 260 11.62 -11.82 -9.58
C MET A 260 10.65 -12.47 -10.58
N CYS A 261 10.82 -13.75 -10.89
CA CYS A 261 9.94 -14.48 -11.78
C CYS A 261 8.51 -14.48 -11.25
N LEU A 262 8.31 -14.81 -9.95
CA LEU A 262 7.00 -14.82 -9.32
C LEU A 262 6.32 -13.44 -9.39
N LEU A 263 7.06 -12.37 -9.15
CA LEU A 263 6.50 -11.01 -9.24
C LEU A 263 6.14 -10.62 -10.68
N THR A 264 6.99 -10.93 -11.66
CA THR A 264 6.74 -10.57 -13.05
C THR A 264 5.62 -11.41 -13.67
N GLU A 265 5.49 -12.68 -13.30
CA GLU A 265 4.34 -13.53 -13.66
C GLU A 265 3.03 -12.98 -13.08
N ALA A 266 3.03 -12.57 -11.80
CA ALA A 266 1.86 -11.96 -11.15
C ALA A 266 1.44 -10.61 -11.79
N LEU A 267 2.33 -9.99 -12.57
CA LEU A 267 2.09 -8.74 -13.28
C LEU A 267 1.86 -8.95 -14.79
N ASP A 268 1.53 -10.18 -15.19
CA ASP A 268 1.29 -10.55 -16.60
C ASP A 268 2.46 -10.23 -17.53
N ASP A 269 3.72 -10.39 -17.08
CA ASP A 269 4.89 -10.23 -17.94
C ASP A 269 5.11 -11.51 -18.76
N PRO A 270 4.92 -11.48 -20.09
CA PRO A 270 5.13 -12.65 -20.93
C PRO A 270 6.61 -13.07 -21.02
N GLY A 271 7.52 -12.19 -20.59
CA GLY A 271 8.97 -12.44 -20.53
C GLY A 271 9.44 -12.94 -19.17
N ALA A 272 8.54 -13.28 -18.24
CA ALA A 272 8.91 -13.77 -16.91
C ALA A 272 9.78 -15.04 -17.04
N ALA A 273 10.98 -14.97 -16.46
CA ALA A 273 11.93 -16.08 -16.48
C ALA A 273 12.83 -16.00 -15.22
N PRO A 274 13.32 -17.16 -14.73
CA PRO A 274 14.28 -17.16 -13.64
C PRO A 274 15.51 -16.31 -13.95
N CYS A 275 15.92 -15.47 -13.02
CA CYS A 275 17.02 -14.51 -13.23
C CYS A 275 18.40 -15.02 -12.76
N GLY A 276 18.52 -16.28 -12.36
CA GLY A 276 19.77 -16.92 -11.93
C GLY A 276 19.94 -17.01 -10.44
#